data_608ca034a86524585827c30e4f2a0045
#
_entry.id   608ca034a86524585827c30e4f2a0045
#
_cell.length_a   1.000
_cell.length_b   1.000
_cell.length_c   1.000
_cell.angle_alpha   90.00
_cell.angle_beta   90.00
_cell.angle_gamma   90.00
#
_symmetry.space_group_name_H-M   'P 1'
#
loop_
_entity.id
_entity.type
_entity.pdbx_description
1 polymer ?
#
loop_
_entity_poly.entity_id
_entity_poly.type
_entity_poly.pdbx_seq_one_letter_code
_entity_poly.pdbx_strand_id
1 'polypeptide(L)'
;MNDTKPDELLLIVKRARRFYGPFYAVVKILQFYITIVFIMLDKPYAPIVGWITLIGLFYTAVIPNCFKFIACYDDKVIVRYIFWQRILKYDEIKYIATFAYLPGGETLCLKLKFNLANIVFNLSSIILPLSYITKEDFEKLKILMSDKNIEYRDFI
;
A
#
# COMPACT_ATOMS: atom_id res chain seq x y z
N MET A 1 15.31 32.62 15.90
CA MET A 1 16.04 31.47 15.37
C MET A 1 15.26 30.24 15.84
N ASN A 2 14.48 29.63 14.97
CA ASN A 2 13.79 28.39 15.30
C ASN A 2 14.82 27.26 15.13
N ASP A 3 15.32 26.75 16.23
CA ASP A 3 16.05 25.48 16.26
C ASP A 3 15.07 24.36 15.92
N THR A 4 14.89 24.12 14.63
CA THR A 4 14.25 22.89 14.16
C THR A 4 15.22 21.77 14.50
N LYS A 5 14.95 21.05 15.63
CA LYS A 5 15.58 19.76 15.87
C LYS A 5 15.50 18.94 14.58
N PRO A 6 16.61 18.35 14.13
CA PRO A 6 16.54 17.46 12.98
C PRO A 6 15.53 16.34 13.28
N ASP A 7 14.64 16.07 12.33
CA ASP A 7 13.63 15.01 12.44
C ASP A 7 14.33 13.70 12.80
N GLU A 8 14.13 13.21 14.01
CA GLU A 8 14.75 11.97 14.46
C GLU A 8 14.10 10.78 13.79
N LEU A 9 14.91 9.97 13.13
CA LEU A 9 14.45 8.74 12.47
C LEU A 9 14.26 7.65 13.52
N LEU A 10 13.03 7.22 13.75
CA LEU A 10 12.66 6.21 14.76
C LEU A 10 12.73 4.78 14.21
N LEU A 11 12.25 4.58 12.97
CA LEU A 11 12.17 3.25 12.37
C LEU A 11 12.25 3.34 10.84
N ILE A 12 13.00 2.41 10.23
CA ILE A 12 12.94 2.15 8.79
C ILE A 12 12.52 0.70 8.54
N VAL A 13 11.37 0.54 7.92
CA VAL A 13 10.86 -0.75 7.43
C VAL A 13 11.18 -0.86 5.96
N LYS A 14 12.21 -1.63 5.62
CA LYS A 14 12.63 -1.84 4.24
C LYS A 14 11.86 -2.98 3.60
N ARG A 15 11.67 -2.90 2.30
CA ARG A 15 11.13 -4.02 1.53
C ARG A 15 12.03 -5.24 1.68
N ALA A 16 11.51 -6.31 2.25
CA ALA A 16 12.13 -7.63 2.21
C ALA A 16 12.15 -8.10 0.74
N ARG A 17 13.26 -8.67 0.27
CA ARG A 17 13.40 -9.22 -1.09
C ARG A 17 12.63 -10.55 -1.20
N ARG A 18 11.31 -10.50 -1.14
CA ARG A 18 10.48 -11.65 -1.50
C ARG A 18 9.79 -11.33 -2.83
N PHE A 19 10.24 -12.00 -3.88
CA PHE A 19 9.49 -12.05 -5.12
C PHE A 19 8.17 -12.77 -4.86
N TYR A 20 7.08 -12.25 -5.37
CA TYR A 20 5.90 -13.08 -5.59
C TYR A 20 6.32 -14.32 -6.36
N GLY A 21 5.89 -15.50 -5.92
CA GLY A 21 6.22 -16.73 -6.60
C GLY A 21 5.79 -16.68 -8.08
N PRO A 22 6.38 -17.51 -8.92
CA PRO A 22 6.10 -17.56 -10.37
C PRO A 22 4.60 -17.72 -10.65
N PHE A 23 3.87 -18.40 -9.77
CA PHE A 23 2.42 -18.55 -9.85
C PHE A 23 1.68 -17.20 -9.86
N TYR A 24 2.04 -16.25 -8.98
CA TYR A 24 1.42 -14.94 -8.96
C TYR A 24 1.67 -14.16 -10.25
N ALA A 25 2.89 -14.23 -10.78
CA ALA A 25 3.22 -13.60 -12.06
C ALA A 25 2.36 -14.16 -13.20
N VAL A 26 2.21 -15.48 -13.26
CA VAL A 26 1.35 -16.15 -14.27
C VAL A 26 -0.11 -15.69 -14.13
N VAL A 27 -0.65 -15.65 -12.92
CA VAL A 27 -2.04 -15.19 -12.69
C VAL A 27 -2.22 -13.73 -13.14
N LYS A 28 -1.23 -12.85 -12.87
CA LYS A 28 -1.30 -11.44 -13.31
C LYS A 28 -1.19 -11.28 -14.82
N ILE A 29 -0.35 -12.07 -15.48
CA ILE A 29 -0.23 -12.08 -16.93
C ILE A 29 -1.55 -12.56 -17.56
N LEU A 30 -2.15 -13.64 -17.04
CA LEU A 30 -3.43 -14.15 -17.50
C LEU A 30 -4.56 -13.12 -17.31
N GLN A 31 -4.61 -12.48 -16.15
CA GLN A 31 -5.58 -11.42 -15.86
C GLN A 31 -5.41 -10.23 -16.82
N PHE A 32 -4.18 -9.83 -17.12
CA PHE A 32 -3.88 -8.77 -18.09
C PHE A 32 -4.36 -9.17 -19.51
N TYR A 33 -4.08 -10.40 -19.95
CA TYR A 33 -4.55 -10.91 -21.23
C TYR A 33 -6.06 -10.90 -21.35
N ILE A 34 -6.77 -11.43 -20.35
CA ILE A 34 -8.24 -11.43 -20.30
C ILE A 34 -8.77 -9.98 -20.38
N THR A 35 -8.13 -9.05 -19.68
CA THR A 35 -8.51 -7.62 -19.70
C THR A 35 -8.42 -7.02 -21.10
N ILE A 36 -7.33 -7.31 -21.84
CA ILE A 36 -7.17 -6.86 -23.23
C ILE A 36 -8.27 -7.46 -24.12
N VAL A 37 -8.55 -8.75 -23.98
CA VAL A 37 -9.62 -9.40 -24.74
C VAL A 37 -10.95 -8.70 -24.48
N PHE A 38 -11.28 -8.34 -23.23
CA PHE A 38 -12.49 -7.59 -22.92
C PHE A 38 -12.54 -6.21 -23.58
N ILE A 39 -11.42 -5.50 -23.63
CA ILE A 39 -11.34 -4.18 -24.29
C ILE A 39 -11.58 -4.31 -25.81
N MET A 40 -11.15 -5.42 -26.41
CA MET A 40 -11.27 -5.68 -27.85
C MET A 40 -12.59 -6.31 -28.26
N LEU A 41 -13.43 -6.76 -27.33
CA LEU A 41 -14.73 -7.33 -27.63
C LEU A 41 -15.68 -6.25 -28.17
N ASP A 42 -16.32 -6.55 -29.28
CA ASP A 42 -17.33 -5.69 -29.92
C ASP A 42 -18.71 -5.83 -29.22
N LYS A 43 -18.73 -5.49 -27.94
CA LYS A 43 -19.92 -5.46 -27.09
C LYS A 43 -19.98 -4.12 -26.34
N PRO A 44 -21.15 -3.48 -26.22
CA PRO A 44 -21.23 -2.07 -25.73
C PRO A 44 -20.65 -1.87 -24.33
N TYR A 45 -20.66 -2.89 -23.47
CA TYR A 45 -20.15 -2.77 -22.08
C TYR A 45 -18.77 -3.38 -21.88
N ALA A 46 -18.28 -4.20 -22.80
CA ALA A 46 -17.04 -4.94 -22.62
C ALA A 46 -15.81 -4.02 -22.50
N PRO A 47 -15.63 -2.97 -23.33
CA PRO A 47 -14.51 -2.06 -23.18
C PRO A 47 -14.50 -1.33 -21.83
N ILE A 48 -15.66 -0.93 -21.31
CA ILE A 48 -15.78 -0.25 -20.02
C ILE A 48 -15.30 -1.18 -18.89
N VAL A 49 -15.77 -2.42 -18.87
CA VAL A 49 -15.34 -3.45 -17.90
C VAL A 49 -13.82 -3.69 -18.04
N GLY A 50 -13.33 -3.80 -19.27
CA GLY A 50 -11.90 -3.97 -19.54
C GLY A 50 -11.05 -2.83 -18.97
N TRP A 51 -11.43 -1.57 -19.20
CA TRP A 51 -10.72 -0.41 -18.65
C TRP A 51 -10.75 -0.35 -17.14
N ILE A 52 -11.90 -0.61 -16.50
CA ILE A 52 -12.01 -0.67 -15.04
C ILE A 52 -11.09 -1.76 -14.47
N THR A 53 -11.06 -2.94 -15.11
CA THR A 53 -10.20 -4.05 -14.70
C THR A 53 -8.71 -3.70 -14.89
N LEU A 54 -8.35 -3.02 -15.97
CA LEU A 54 -6.98 -2.57 -16.21
C LEU A 54 -6.49 -1.60 -15.14
N ILE A 55 -7.33 -0.63 -14.77
CA ILE A 55 -7.04 0.29 -13.67
C ILE A 55 -6.87 -0.48 -12.36
N GLY A 56 -7.77 -1.42 -12.04
CA GLY A 56 -7.66 -2.28 -10.87
C GLY A 56 -6.37 -3.12 -10.84
N LEU A 57 -5.97 -3.66 -11.99
CA LEU A 57 -4.69 -4.36 -12.16
C LEU A 57 -3.49 -3.47 -11.89
N PHE A 58 -3.51 -2.24 -12.40
CA PHE A 58 -2.45 -1.28 -12.16
C PHE A 58 -2.30 -1.02 -10.65
N TYR A 59 -3.41 -0.76 -9.95
CA TYR A 59 -3.40 -0.54 -8.50
C TYR A 59 -2.92 -1.76 -7.70
N THR A 60 -3.33 -2.96 -8.07
CA THR A 60 -3.04 -4.17 -7.29
C THR A 60 -1.71 -4.82 -7.65
N ALA A 61 -1.20 -4.62 -8.85
CA ALA A 61 0.06 -5.22 -9.29
C ALA A 61 1.23 -4.24 -9.33
N VAL A 62 1.03 -3.03 -9.87
CA VAL A 62 2.13 -2.09 -10.10
C VAL A 62 2.48 -1.32 -8.83
N ILE A 63 1.48 -0.71 -8.18
CA ILE A 63 1.74 0.17 -7.04
C ILE A 63 2.45 -0.56 -5.89
N PRO A 64 1.99 -1.74 -5.41
CA PRO A 64 2.70 -2.45 -4.35
C PRO A 64 4.13 -2.84 -4.75
N ASN A 65 4.33 -3.20 -6.02
CA ASN A 65 5.67 -3.57 -6.51
C ASN A 65 6.64 -2.38 -6.57
N CYS A 66 6.15 -1.16 -6.65
CA CYS A 66 6.97 0.06 -6.58
C CYS A 66 7.36 0.46 -5.15
N PHE A 67 6.83 -0.19 -4.12
CA PHE A 67 7.16 0.09 -2.72
C PHE A 67 8.65 -0.18 -2.43
N LYS A 68 9.29 0.75 -1.72
CA LYS A 68 10.69 0.64 -1.28
C LYS A 68 10.84 0.48 0.23
N PHE A 69 10.28 1.44 0.99
CA PHE A 69 10.37 1.44 2.45
C PHE A 69 9.33 2.35 3.08
N ILE A 70 9.09 2.14 4.38
CA ILE A 70 8.42 3.07 5.28
C ILE A 70 9.49 3.63 6.23
N ALA A 71 9.60 4.94 6.33
CA ALA A 71 10.43 5.60 7.33
C ALA A 71 9.52 6.37 8.29
N CYS A 72 9.63 6.05 9.56
CA CYS A 72 8.89 6.70 10.64
C CYS A 72 9.81 7.67 11.35
N TYR A 73 9.42 8.92 11.37
CA TYR A 73 10.07 10.01 12.09
C TYR A 73 9.23 10.38 13.31
N ASP A 74 9.70 11.34 14.09
CA ASP A 74 9.01 11.76 15.31
C ASP A 74 7.62 12.34 15.04
N ASP A 75 7.46 13.10 13.93
CA ASP A 75 6.26 13.85 13.57
C ASP A 75 5.51 13.29 12.35
N LYS A 76 6.15 12.42 11.56
CA LYS A 76 5.64 11.98 10.25
C LYS A 76 6.07 10.57 9.86
N VAL A 77 5.33 10.01 8.94
CA VAL A 77 5.64 8.74 8.27
C VAL A 77 5.85 9.00 6.79
N ILE A 78 6.96 8.55 6.24
CA ILE A 78 7.26 8.64 4.81
C ILE A 78 7.16 7.25 4.21
N VAL A 79 6.21 7.07 3.29
CA VAL A 79 6.09 5.86 2.48
C VAL A 79 6.74 6.13 1.13
N ARG A 80 7.87 5.48 0.86
CA ARG A 80 8.66 5.67 -0.35
C ARG A 80 8.37 4.58 -1.38
N TYR A 81 8.04 5.00 -2.57
CA TYR A 81 7.95 4.19 -3.78
C TYR A 81 9.14 4.50 -4.71
N ILE A 82 9.28 3.78 -5.80
CA ILE A 82 10.38 3.97 -6.76
C ILE A 82 10.34 5.39 -7.35
N PHE A 83 9.16 5.85 -7.78
CA PHE A 83 8.98 7.10 -8.53
C PHE A 83 8.41 8.26 -7.69
N TRP A 84 7.80 7.98 -6.54
CA TRP A 84 7.19 9.01 -5.68
C TRP A 84 7.31 8.65 -4.21
N GLN A 85 7.00 9.60 -3.36
CA GLN A 85 6.86 9.39 -1.92
C GLN A 85 5.56 10.01 -1.42
N ARG A 86 5.06 9.47 -0.34
CA ARG A 86 3.93 10.01 0.40
C ARG A 86 4.36 10.32 1.81
N ILE A 87 4.16 11.54 2.22
CA ILE A 87 4.44 12.02 3.57
C ILE A 87 3.09 12.09 4.29
N LEU A 88 3.00 11.47 5.45
CA LEU A 88 1.80 11.40 6.27
C LEU A 88 2.16 11.89 7.67
N LYS A 89 1.34 12.76 8.23
CA LYS A 89 1.39 13.04 9.66
C LYS A 89 0.67 11.94 10.43
N TYR A 90 1.07 11.69 11.67
CA TYR A 90 0.43 10.65 12.48
C TYR A 90 -1.06 10.96 12.75
N ASP A 91 -1.44 12.22 12.84
CA ASP A 91 -2.83 12.65 13.01
C ASP A 91 -3.71 12.40 11.79
N GLU A 92 -3.12 12.21 10.60
CA GLU A 92 -3.84 11.83 9.38
C GLU A 92 -4.13 10.32 9.31
N ILE A 93 -3.41 9.50 10.09
CA ILE A 93 -3.60 8.05 10.11
C ILE A 93 -4.74 7.73 11.08
N LYS A 94 -5.74 7.00 10.61
CA LYS A 94 -6.90 6.60 11.42
C LYS A 94 -6.60 5.33 12.22
N TYR A 95 -6.05 4.33 11.56
CA TYR A 95 -5.62 3.06 12.13
C TYR A 95 -4.68 2.32 11.17
N ILE A 96 -3.95 1.36 11.67
CA ILE A 96 -3.29 0.33 10.85
C ILE A 96 -4.05 -0.98 10.98
N ALA A 97 -4.10 -1.76 9.91
CA ALA A 97 -4.81 -3.03 9.92
C ALA A 97 -4.09 -4.08 9.09
N THR A 98 -4.31 -5.34 9.46
CA THR A 98 -4.04 -6.48 8.59
C THR A 98 -5.35 -7.10 8.12
N PHE A 99 -5.38 -7.58 6.90
CA PHE A 99 -6.48 -8.34 6.35
C PHE A 99 -5.99 -9.36 5.33
N ALA A 100 -6.69 -10.48 5.23
CA ALA A 100 -6.42 -11.47 4.21
C ALA A 100 -6.93 -10.95 2.85
N TYR A 101 -6.03 -10.84 1.88
CA TYR A 101 -6.37 -10.49 0.51
C TYR A 101 -6.16 -11.70 -0.40
N LEU A 102 -7.25 -12.27 -0.91
CA LEU A 102 -7.17 -13.35 -1.89
C LEU A 102 -6.73 -12.78 -3.25
N PRO A 103 -5.74 -13.36 -3.90
CA PRO A 103 -4.98 -14.60 -3.70
C PRO A 103 -3.54 -14.41 -3.20
N GLY A 104 -3.22 -13.33 -2.51
CA GLY A 104 -1.82 -12.94 -2.25
C GLY A 104 -1.34 -13.05 -0.80
N GLY A 105 -2.15 -13.51 0.15
CA GLY A 105 -1.79 -13.55 1.57
C GLY A 105 -2.20 -12.30 2.35
N GLU A 106 -1.58 -12.10 3.49
CA GLU A 106 -1.87 -10.99 4.39
C GLU A 106 -1.38 -9.65 3.84
N THR A 107 -2.15 -8.62 4.09
CA THR A 107 -1.91 -7.27 3.58
C THR A 107 -1.94 -6.27 4.73
N LEU A 108 -0.93 -5.42 4.81
CA LEU A 108 -0.89 -4.25 5.69
C LEU A 108 -1.64 -3.09 5.04
N CYS A 109 -2.54 -2.49 5.77
CA CYS A 109 -3.27 -1.30 5.39
C CYS A 109 -3.02 -0.17 6.40
N LEU A 110 -2.50 0.95 5.94
CA LEU A 110 -2.54 2.20 6.69
C LEU A 110 -3.78 2.96 6.23
N LYS A 111 -4.83 2.96 7.04
CA LYS A 111 -6.07 3.69 6.76
C LYS A 111 -5.92 5.14 7.17
N LEU A 112 -6.22 6.06 6.26
CA LEU A 112 -6.17 7.49 6.52
C LEU A 112 -7.53 8.01 6.95
N LYS A 113 -7.52 9.11 7.71
CA LYS A 113 -8.71 9.89 8.01
C LYS A 113 -9.27 10.48 6.72
N PHE A 114 -10.59 10.63 6.69
CA PHE A 114 -11.27 11.19 5.54
C PHE A 114 -10.89 12.66 5.36
N ASN A 115 -10.38 13.00 4.16
CA ASN A 115 -10.15 14.37 3.73
C ASN A 115 -10.51 14.46 2.24
N LEU A 116 -11.13 15.56 1.81
CA LEU A 116 -11.51 15.80 0.41
C LEU A 116 -10.32 15.69 -0.56
N ALA A 117 -9.13 16.15 -0.16
CA ALA A 117 -7.91 16.00 -0.94
C ALA A 117 -7.53 14.52 -1.16
N ASN A 118 -7.84 13.64 -0.20
CA ASN A 118 -7.60 12.20 -0.31
C ASN A 118 -8.58 11.48 -1.24
N ILE A 119 -9.74 12.08 -1.55
CA ILE A 119 -10.70 11.54 -2.53
C ILE A 119 -10.17 11.72 -3.95
N VAL A 120 -9.70 12.92 -4.27
CA VAL A 120 -9.23 13.26 -5.63
C VAL A 120 -8.02 12.41 -6.02
N PHE A 121 -7.14 12.10 -5.07
CA PHE A 121 -5.97 11.23 -5.30
C PHE A 121 -6.22 9.76 -4.96
N ASN A 122 -7.47 9.40 -4.65
CA ASN A 122 -8.00 8.03 -4.45
C ASN A 122 -7.21 7.13 -3.49
N LEU A 123 -6.56 7.71 -2.48
CA LEU A 123 -5.74 6.92 -1.57
C LEU A 123 -6.12 7.18 -0.11
N SER A 124 -7.38 6.85 0.22
CA SER A 124 -7.82 6.76 1.63
C SER A 124 -7.08 5.66 2.41
N SER A 125 -6.22 4.91 1.74
CA SER A 125 -5.45 3.83 2.36
C SER A 125 -4.14 3.61 1.60
N ILE A 126 -3.09 3.24 2.32
CA ILE A 126 -1.87 2.68 1.75
C ILE A 126 -1.94 1.18 1.99
N ILE A 127 -1.93 0.42 0.92
CA ILE A 127 -2.07 -1.04 0.95
C ILE A 127 -0.74 -1.64 0.51
N LEU A 128 -0.15 -2.48 1.36
CA LEU A 128 1.13 -3.14 1.13
C LEU A 128 1.01 -4.62 1.48
N PRO A 129 1.46 -5.53 0.60
CA PRO A 129 1.54 -6.94 0.96
C PRO A 129 2.46 -7.14 2.18
N LEU A 130 1.97 -7.85 3.18
CA LEU A 130 2.74 -8.10 4.40
C LEU A 130 4.00 -8.93 4.11
N SER A 131 3.97 -9.74 3.05
CA SER A 131 5.14 -10.49 2.56
C SER A 131 6.33 -9.60 2.15
N TYR A 132 6.11 -8.29 1.97
CA TYR A 132 7.18 -7.31 1.69
C TYR A 132 7.89 -6.82 2.94
N ILE A 133 7.37 -7.12 4.11
CA ILE A 133 7.86 -6.65 5.39
C ILE A 133 8.29 -7.87 6.20
N THR A 134 9.39 -7.79 6.95
CA THR A 134 9.76 -8.86 7.88
C THR A 134 8.81 -8.86 9.07
N LYS A 135 8.62 -10.03 9.72
CA LYS A 135 7.78 -10.09 10.93
C LYS A 135 8.31 -9.17 12.03
N GLU A 136 9.63 -9.08 12.16
CA GLU A 136 10.28 -8.23 13.14
C GLU A 136 9.99 -6.74 12.89
N ASP A 137 10.16 -6.27 11.64
CA ASP A 137 9.87 -4.89 11.26
C ASP A 137 8.38 -4.56 11.40
N PHE A 138 7.51 -5.52 11.13
CA PHE A 138 6.08 -5.35 11.32
C PHE A 138 5.70 -5.18 12.79
N GLU A 139 6.27 -6.00 13.70
CA GLU A 139 6.02 -5.84 15.13
C GLU A 139 6.57 -4.50 15.66
N LYS A 140 7.77 -4.09 15.23
CA LYS A 140 8.31 -2.77 15.57
C LYS A 140 7.40 -1.64 15.08
N LEU A 141 6.86 -1.77 13.87
CA LEU A 141 5.91 -0.79 13.31
C LEU A 141 4.62 -0.70 14.15
N LYS A 142 4.08 -1.85 14.58
CA LYS A 142 2.88 -1.90 15.44
C LYS A 142 3.11 -1.19 16.76
N ILE A 143 4.24 -1.48 17.42
CA ILE A 143 4.61 -0.85 18.70
C ILE A 143 4.71 0.67 18.52
N LEU A 144 5.47 1.13 17.53
CA LEU A 144 5.64 2.54 17.24
C LEU A 144 4.31 3.25 16.95
N MET A 145 3.42 2.62 16.18
CA MET A 145 2.11 3.20 15.88
C MET A 145 1.22 3.26 17.13
N SER A 146 1.31 2.26 18.02
CA SER A 146 0.63 2.28 19.32
C SER A 146 1.14 3.42 20.20
N ASP A 147 2.45 3.67 20.26
CA ASP A 147 3.05 4.79 21.01
C ASP A 147 2.59 6.16 20.48
N LYS A 148 2.23 6.24 19.20
CA LYS A 148 1.64 7.43 18.56
C LYS A 148 0.10 7.45 18.63
N ASN A 149 -0.53 6.61 19.48
CA ASN A 149 -1.99 6.49 19.67
C ASN A 149 -2.74 6.08 18.40
N ILE A 150 -2.12 5.31 17.50
CA ILE A 150 -2.75 4.75 16.31
C ILE A 150 -3.13 3.31 16.60
N GLU A 151 -4.43 3.02 16.51
CA GLU A 151 -5.01 1.70 16.75
C GLU A 151 -4.54 0.68 15.70
N TYR A 152 -4.17 -0.52 16.17
CA TYR A 152 -3.99 -1.69 15.30
C TYR A 152 -5.26 -2.53 15.29
N ARG A 153 -5.69 -2.95 14.10
CA ARG A 153 -6.85 -3.82 13.87
C ARG A 153 -6.46 -5.05 13.07
N ASP A 154 -6.86 -6.20 13.57
CA ASP A 154 -6.71 -7.46 12.84
C ASP A 154 -8.07 -7.89 12.29
N PHE A 155 -8.14 -8.07 10.97
CA PHE A 155 -9.33 -8.52 10.26
C PHE A 155 -9.12 -9.90 9.61
N ILE A 156 -8.19 -10.70 10.15
CA ILE A 156 -7.90 -12.06 9.67
C ILE A 156 -8.72 -13.06 10.45
#